data_7ae03828db080a1c06a4ede02056ac41
#
_entry.id   7ae03828db080a1c06a4ede02056ac41
#
_cell.length_a   1.000
_cell.length_b   1.000
_cell.length_c   1.000
_cell.angle_alpha   90.00
_cell.angle_beta   90.00
_cell.angle_gamma   90.00
#
_symmetry.space_group_name_H-M   'P 1'
#
loop_
_entity.id
_entity.type
_entity.pdbx_description
1 polymer ?
#
loop_
_entity_poly.entity_id
_entity_poly.type
_entity_poly.pdbx_seq_one_letter_code
_entity_poly.pdbx_strand_id
1 'polypeptide(L)'
;MKLAPVGAFGAMAFTIGKYGLGSLLSLGKLMATFYLTCLVFILVVLGLIAKMHGFSILKFIAYIKEELLIVLGTSSSESVLPRMMAKMENLGVKKSTVGLVIPTGYSFNLDGTSIYLTMAAVFIAQATNTPMTLTQQLTLLAVLLLTSKGAAGVTGSGFIVLAATLSAVGQVPVAGLALILGIDRFMSEARALTNLIGNGVATVVVGKWCGELDTVRMQRVLDNESVDDAQEPEKILDAVEQHLAGKVAA
;
A
#
# COMPACT_ATOMS: atom_id res chain seq x y z
N MET A 1 4.33 6.22 -21.50
CA MET A 1 4.94 7.08 -20.44
C MET A 1 5.60 8.36 -20.94
N LYS A 2 6.15 8.42 -22.18
CA LYS A 2 6.84 9.63 -22.70
C LYS A 2 5.98 10.90 -22.80
N LEU A 3 4.64 10.76 -22.92
CA LEU A 3 3.70 11.89 -22.99
C LEU A 3 3.16 12.35 -21.61
N ALA A 4 3.43 11.60 -20.54
CA ALA A 4 2.93 11.95 -19.21
C ALA A 4 3.38 13.33 -18.71
N PRO A 5 4.65 13.76 -18.89
CA PRO A 5 5.06 15.11 -18.51
C PRO A 5 4.32 16.22 -19.27
N VAL A 6 4.02 15.99 -20.55
CA VAL A 6 3.27 16.95 -21.39
C VAL A 6 1.84 17.07 -20.89
N GLY A 7 1.20 15.94 -20.55
CA GLY A 7 -0.15 15.91 -19.96
C GLY A 7 -0.20 16.61 -18.60
N ALA A 8 0.78 16.35 -17.73
CA ALA A 8 0.89 17.01 -16.42
C ALA A 8 1.10 18.53 -16.57
N PHE A 9 1.99 18.95 -17.48
CA PHE A 9 2.20 20.36 -17.78
C PHE A 9 0.90 21.03 -18.26
N GLY A 10 0.20 20.41 -19.21
CA GLY A 10 -1.08 20.94 -19.72
C GLY A 10 -2.15 21.06 -18.62
N ALA A 11 -2.27 20.05 -17.75
CA ALA A 11 -3.19 20.08 -16.61
C ALA A 11 -2.84 21.20 -15.61
N MET A 12 -1.55 21.37 -15.29
CA MET A 12 -1.08 22.44 -14.40
C MET A 12 -1.28 23.83 -15.04
N ALA A 13 -0.96 23.99 -16.32
CA ALA A 13 -1.17 25.24 -17.04
C ALA A 13 -2.68 25.62 -17.06
N PHE A 14 -3.57 24.66 -17.29
CA PHE A 14 -5.03 24.88 -17.19
C PHE A 14 -5.44 25.29 -15.78
N THR A 15 -4.95 24.58 -14.75
CA THR A 15 -5.30 24.88 -13.35
C THR A 15 -4.85 26.28 -12.95
N ILE A 16 -3.61 26.66 -13.28
CA ILE A 16 -3.07 28.00 -13.00
C ILE A 16 -3.83 29.08 -13.79
N GLY A 17 -4.08 28.84 -15.08
CA GLY A 17 -4.79 29.78 -15.95
C GLY A 17 -6.21 30.06 -15.49
N LYS A 18 -6.92 29.02 -14.99
CA LYS A 18 -8.31 29.12 -14.55
C LYS A 18 -8.48 29.58 -13.12
N TYR A 19 -7.62 29.16 -12.20
CA TYR A 19 -7.78 29.35 -10.76
C TYR A 19 -6.71 30.25 -10.13
N GLY A 20 -5.73 30.70 -10.92
CA GLY A 20 -4.66 31.58 -10.48
C GLY A 20 -3.52 30.86 -9.75
N LEU A 21 -2.42 31.57 -9.50
CA LEU A 21 -1.22 31.05 -8.81
C LEU A 21 -1.50 30.55 -7.38
N GLY A 22 -2.51 31.10 -6.70
CA GLY A 22 -2.92 30.66 -5.37
C GLY A 22 -3.34 29.18 -5.31
N SER A 23 -3.80 28.62 -6.44
CA SER A 23 -4.15 27.19 -6.53
C SER A 23 -2.95 26.28 -6.30
N LEU A 24 -1.75 26.68 -6.69
CA LEU A 24 -0.51 25.92 -6.45
C LEU A 24 -0.22 25.72 -4.96
N LEU A 25 -0.45 26.77 -4.15
CA LEU A 25 -0.27 26.67 -2.71
C LEU A 25 -1.27 25.68 -2.09
N SER A 26 -2.52 25.71 -2.54
CA SER A 26 -3.55 24.78 -2.09
C SER A 26 -3.25 23.33 -2.49
N LEU A 27 -2.78 23.10 -3.72
CA LEU A 27 -2.31 21.79 -4.19
C LEU A 27 -1.08 21.31 -3.42
N GLY A 28 -0.12 22.21 -3.16
CA GLY A 28 1.05 21.91 -2.34
C GLY A 28 0.68 21.50 -0.91
N LYS A 29 -0.30 22.19 -0.30
CA LYS A 29 -0.84 21.81 1.02
C LYS A 29 -1.51 20.44 0.98
N LEU A 30 -2.32 20.15 -0.05
CA LEU A 30 -2.92 18.83 -0.22
C LEU A 30 -1.87 17.74 -0.31
N MET A 31 -0.85 17.91 -1.17
CA MET A 31 0.24 16.94 -1.31
C MET A 31 0.97 16.74 0.01
N ALA A 32 1.41 17.81 0.67
CA ALA A 32 2.14 17.72 1.93
C ALA A 32 1.32 17.01 3.01
N THR A 33 0.04 17.34 3.15
CA THR A 33 -0.86 16.70 4.12
C THR A 33 -1.07 15.22 3.76
N PHE A 34 -1.22 14.89 2.49
CA PHE A 34 -1.37 13.51 2.03
C PHE A 34 -0.13 12.66 2.33
N TYR A 35 1.07 13.16 1.99
CA TYR A 35 2.32 12.46 2.29
C TYR A 35 2.53 12.30 3.80
N LEU A 36 2.25 13.34 4.57
CA LEU A 36 2.31 13.28 6.03
C LEU A 36 1.33 12.24 6.59
N THR A 37 0.10 12.19 6.09
CA THR A 37 -0.91 11.20 6.50
C THR A 37 -0.46 9.78 6.19
N CYS A 38 0.09 9.53 4.99
CA CYS A 38 0.64 8.23 4.62
C CYS A 38 1.81 7.84 5.55
N LEU A 39 2.72 8.78 5.84
CA LEU A 39 3.84 8.55 6.74
C LEU A 39 3.38 8.22 8.17
N VAL A 40 2.44 9.00 8.71
CA VAL A 40 1.84 8.75 10.03
C VAL A 40 1.13 7.39 10.05
N PHE A 41 0.38 7.05 9.00
CA PHE A 41 -0.27 5.74 8.89
C PHE A 41 0.75 4.60 8.93
N ILE A 42 1.82 4.68 8.13
CA ILE A 42 2.87 3.65 8.08
C ILE A 42 3.59 3.54 9.43
N LEU A 43 4.04 4.65 10.00
CA LEU A 43 4.89 4.61 11.20
C LEU A 43 4.08 4.36 12.48
N VAL A 44 2.88 4.94 12.59
CA VAL A 44 2.08 4.83 13.82
C VAL A 44 1.12 3.64 13.71
N VAL A 45 0.25 3.59 12.70
CA VAL A 45 -0.78 2.54 12.63
C VAL A 45 -0.15 1.19 12.28
N LEU A 46 0.53 1.09 11.14
CA LEU A 46 1.19 -0.15 10.75
C LEU A 46 2.35 -0.50 11.68
N GLY A 47 3.06 0.51 12.20
CA GLY A 47 4.11 0.32 13.19
C GLY A 47 3.60 -0.28 14.50
N LEU A 48 2.45 0.16 15.00
CA LEU A 48 1.82 -0.42 16.18
C LEU A 48 1.35 -1.85 15.92
N ILE A 49 0.71 -2.10 14.77
CA ILE A 49 0.28 -3.44 14.36
C ILE A 49 1.50 -4.38 14.27
N ALA A 50 2.57 -3.95 13.62
CA ALA A 50 3.80 -4.74 13.50
C ALA A 50 4.39 -5.08 14.88
N LYS A 51 4.47 -4.09 15.77
CA LYS A 51 4.96 -4.26 17.15
C LYS A 51 4.10 -5.26 17.94
N MET A 52 2.76 -5.18 17.84
CA MET A 52 1.85 -6.13 18.48
C MET A 52 2.04 -7.57 17.96
N HIS A 53 2.50 -7.73 16.73
CA HIS A 53 2.77 -9.04 16.11
C HIS A 53 4.23 -9.48 16.24
N GLY A 54 5.08 -8.67 16.92
CA GLY A 54 6.43 -9.07 17.31
C GLY A 54 7.52 -8.74 16.28
N PHE A 55 7.30 -7.78 15.37
CA PHE A 55 8.33 -7.33 14.44
C PHE A 55 8.39 -5.79 14.34
N SER A 56 9.51 -5.28 13.82
CA SER A 56 9.73 -3.84 13.62
C SER A 56 9.33 -3.42 12.21
N ILE A 57 8.46 -2.41 12.10
CA ILE A 57 8.07 -1.83 10.82
C ILE A 57 9.28 -1.25 10.07
N LEU A 58 10.25 -0.67 10.76
CA LEU A 58 11.45 -0.09 10.12
C LEU A 58 12.35 -1.18 9.54
N LYS A 59 12.56 -2.30 10.25
CA LYS A 59 13.29 -3.46 9.73
C LYS A 59 12.56 -4.07 8.53
N PHE A 60 11.23 -4.15 8.60
CA PHE A 60 10.40 -4.64 7.49
C PHE A 60 10.53 -3.75 6.25
N ILE A 61 10.44 -2.41 6.41
CA ILE A 61 10.65 -1.45 5.31
C ILE A 61 12.06 -1.60 4.71
N ALA A 62 13.08 -1.74 5.56
CA ALA A 62 14.45 -1.97 5.10
C ALA A 62 14.59 -3.30 4.32
N TYR A 63 13.87 -4.33 4.73
CA TYR A 63 13.85 -5.63 4.06
C TYR A 63 13.25 -5.56 2.65
N ILE A 64 12.16 -4.80 2.44
CA ILE A 64 11.49 -4.65 1.15
C ILE A 64 11.93 -3.39 0.38
N LYS A 65 13.06 -2.77 0.74
CA LYS A 65 13.51 -1.49 0.14
C LYS A 65 13.65 -1.52 -1.37
N GLU A 66 14.07 -2.63 -1.95
CA GLU A 66 14.24 -2.78 -3.40
C GLU A 66 12.89 -2.74 -4.12
N GLU A 67 11.88 -3.41 -3.58
CA GLU A 67 10.52 -3.39 -4.08
C GLU A 67 9.92 -1.98 -3.96
N LEU A 68 10.19 -1.28 -2.85
CA LEU A 68 9.77 0.11 -2.68
C LEU A 68 10.39 1.04 -3.72
N LEU A 69 11.68 0.87 -4.05
CA LEU A 69 12.35 1.65 -5.09
C LEU A 69 11.77 1.40 -6.48
N ILE A 70 11.41 0.15 -6.81
CA ILE A 70 10.74 -0.17 -8.07
C ILE A 70 9.36 0.48 -8.12
N VAL A 71 8.59 0.42 -7.03
CA VAL A 71 7.26 1.04 -6.93
C VAL A 71 7.36 2.57 -7.01
N LEU A 72 8.37 3.18 -6.40
CA LEU A 72 8.62 4.61 -6.51
C LEU A 72 8.82 5.03 -7.98
N GLY A 73 9.61 4.25 -8.74
CA GLY A 73 9.84 4.54 -10.16
C GLY A 73 8.63 4.26 -11.07
N THR A 74 7.83 3.24 -10.76
CA THR A 74 6.68 2.82 -11.59
C THR A 74 5.35 3.43 -11.15
N SER A 75 5.23 3.87 -9.89
CA SER A 75 3.99 4.23 -9.20
C SER A 75 2.94 3.12 -9.26
N SER A 76 3.38 1.86 -9.30
CA SER A 76 2.52 0.68 -9.40
C SER A 76 3.03 -0.42 -8.47
N SER A 77 2.24 -0.80 -7.48
CA SER A 77 2.56 -1.92 -6.60
C SER A 77 2.49 -3.27 -7.33
N GLU A 78 1.68 -3.39 -8.39
CA GLU A 78 1.59 -4.62 -9.19
C GLU A 78 2.91 -4.98 -9.89
N SER A 79 3.77 -4.00 -10.18
CA SER A 79 5.07 -4.24 -10.83
C SER A 79 6.01 -5.12 -10.00
N VAL A 80 5.79 -5.23 -8.70
CA VAL A 80 6.61 -6.01 -7.77
C VAL A 80 5.87 -7.21 -7.14
N LEU A 81 4.66 -7.51 -7.60
CA LEU A 81 3.83 -8.57 -7.02
C LEU A 81 4.57 -9.92 -6.89
N PRO A 82 5.23 -10.49 -7.92
CA PRO A 82 5.95 -11.75 -7.77
C PRO A 82 7.14 -11.65 -6.80
N ARG A 83 7.86 -10.52 -6.82
CA ARG A 83 8.99 -10.28 -5.91
C ARG A 83 8.52 -10.18 -4.46
N MET A 84 7.40 -9.48 -4.23
CA MET A 84 6.82 -9.35 -2.89
C MET A 84 6.35 -10.69 -2.35
N MET A 85 5.77 -11.56 -3.20
CA MET A 85 5.41 -12.92 -2.81
C MET A 85 6.65 -13.71 -2.38
N ALA A 86 7.71 -13.72 -3.18
CA ALA A 86 8.96 -14.38 -2.84
C ALA A 86 9.59 -13.84 -1.56
N LYS A 87 9.54 -12.51 -1.33
CA LYS A 87 10.02 -11.88 -0.09
C LYS A 87 9.21 -12.35 1.13
N MET A 88 7.90 -12.48 1.03
CA MET A 88 7.07 -12.94 2.15
C MET A 88 7.27 -14.43 2.44
N GLU A 89 7.45 -15.27 1.42
CA GLU A 89 7.81 -16.66 1.59
C GLU A 89 9.19 -16.79 2.28
N ASN A 90 10.18 -16.03 1.82
CA ASN A 90 11.51 -16.01 2.44
C ASN A 90 11.49 -15.51 3.89
N LEU A 91 10.57 -14.58 4.21
CA LEU A 91 10.37 -14.07 5.57
C LEU A 91 9.82 -15.14 6.52
N GLY A 92 9.36 -16.28 6.01
CA GLY A 92 8.86 -17.39 6.81
C GLY A 92 7.34 -17.54 6.81
N VAL A 93 6.62 -16.82 5.93
CA VAL A 93 5.17 -17.03 5.74
C VAL A 93 4.96 -18.18 4.77
N LYS A 94 4.07 -19.12 5.09
CA LYS A 94 3.76 -20.24 4.20
C LYS A 94 3.22 -19.77 2.85
N LYS A 95 3.58 -20.48 1.79
CA LYS A 95 3.19 -20.20 0.41
C LYS A 95 1.67 -20.13 0.21
N SER A 96 0.90 -20.93 0.93
CA SER A 96 -0.58 -20.90 0.94
C SER A 96 -1.12 -19.53 1.34
N THR A 97 -0.64 -18.99 2.47
CA THR A 97 -1.03 -17.66 2.97
C THR A 97 -0.55 -16.55 2.05
N VAL A 98 0.71 -16.60 1.60
CA VAL A 98 1.26 -15.60 0.67
C VAL A 98 0.47 -15.55 -0.63
N GLY A 99 0.18 -16.72 -1.21
CA GLY A 99 -0.57 -16.85 -2.46
C GLY A 99 -2.02 -16.37 -2.37
N LEU A 100 -2.60 -16.36 -1.18
CA LEU A 100 -3.93 -15.82 -0.94
C LEU A 100 -3.89 -14.32 -0.61
N VAL A 101 -3.09 -13.93 0.41
CA VAL A 101 -3.16 -12.60 1.00
C VAL A 101 -2.58 -11.53 0.08
N ILE A 102 -1.42 -11.76 -0.56
CA ILE A 102 -0.79 -10.77 -1.41
C ILE A 102 -1.67 -10.42 -2.62
N PRO A 103 -2.08 -11.37 -3.50
CA PRO A 103 -2.91 -11.04 -4.66
C PRO A 103 -4.27 -10.44 -4.28
N THR A 104 -4.91 -10.97 -3.24
CA THR A 104 -6.19 -10.45 -2.74
C THR A 104 -6.03 -9.05 -2.18
N GLY A 105 -4.95 -8.80 -1.44
CA GLY A 105 -4.63 -7.51 -0.83
C GLY A 105 -4.46 -6.39 -1.87
N TYR A 106 -3.96 -6.69 -3.06
CA TYR A 106 -3.82 -5.71 -4.15
C TYR A 106 -5.16 -5.15 -4.66
N SER A 107 -6.28 -5.76 -4.30
CA SER A 107 -7.62 -5.25 -4.60
C SER A 107 -8.36 -4.83 -3.32
N PHE A 108 -8.20 -5.54 -2.20
CA PHE A 108 -9.01 -5.35 -1.01
C PHE A 108 -8.32 -4.61 0.14
N ASN A 109 -6.99 -4.57 0.18
CA ASN A 109 -6.21 -3.88 1.22
C ASN A 109 -5.42 -2.71 0.64
N LEU A 110 -6.14 -1.70 0.17
CA LEU A 110 -5.60 -0.51 -0.49
C LEU A 110 -5.65 0.71 0.46
N ASP A 111 -4.81 0.70 1.48
CA ASP A 111 -4.78 1.72 2.54
C ASP A 111 -4.50 3.13 2.00
N GLY A 112 -3.41 3.26 1.22
CA GLY A 112 -3.04 4.52 0.59
C GLY A 112 -4.08 5.01 -0.42
N THR A 113 -4.82 4.10 -1.08
CA THR A 113 -5.92 4.47 -1.97
C THR A 113 -7.09 5.04 -1.18
N SER A 114 -7.42 4.48 -0.03
CA SER A 114 -8.47 4.98 0.84
C SER A 114 -8.14 6.39 1.35
N ILE A 115 -6.90 6.62 1.78
CA ILE A 115 -6.41 7.95 2.19
C ILE A 115 -6.51 8.94 1.02
N TYR A 116 -6.05 8.53 -0.18
CA TYR A 116 -6.11 9.36 -1.38
C TYR A 116 -7.53 9.77 -1.74
N LEU A 117 -8.44 8.81 -1.85
CA LEU A 117 -9.82 9.06 -2.27
C LEU A 117 -10.53 10.04 -1.33
N THR A 118 -10.38 9.84 -0.02
CA THR A 118 -11.04 10.69 0.98
C THR A 118 -10.48 12.10 1.01
N MET A 119 -9.16 12.26 0.99
CA MET A 119 -8.52 13.58 1.01
C MET A 119 -8.78 14.34 -0.29
N ALA A 120 -8.72 13.68 -1.44
CA ALA A 120 -8.99 14.30 -2.73
C ALA A 120 -10.45 14.76 -2.85
N ALA A 121 -11.42 13.94 -2.41
CA ALA A 121 -12.82 14.30 -2.43
C ALA A 121 -13.13 15.51 -1.55
N VAL A 122 -12.60 15.54 -0.32
CA VAL A 122 -12.76 16.68 0.60
C VAL A 122 -12.11 17.95 0.03
N PHE A 123 -10.90 17.82 -0.54
CA PHE A 123 -10.22 18.94 -1.18
C PHE A 123 -11.02 19.51 -2.34
N ILE A 124 -11.56 18.65 -3.22
CA ILE A 124 -12.40 19.11 -4.34
C ILE A 124 -13.64 19.82 -3.83
N ALA A 125 -14.32 19.27 -2.81
CA ALA A 125 -15.49 19.92 -2.22
C ALA A 125 -15.16 21.32 -1.67
N GLN A 126 -14.04 21.48 -0.97
CA GLN A 126 -13.57 22.77 -0.46
C GLN A 126 -13.19 23.72 -1.59
N ALA A 127 -12.46 23.25 -2.59
CA ALA A 127 -12.00 24.05 -3.71
C ALA A 127 -13.15 24.52 -4.64
N THR A 128 -14.27 23.80 -4.66
CA THR A 128 -15.48 24.13 -5.41
C THR A 128 -16.56 24.84 -4.56
N ASN A 129 -16.21 25.23 -3.33
CA ASN A 129 -17.14 25.83 -2.37
C ASN A 129 -18.45 25.03 -2.22
N THR A 130 -18.35 23.71 -2.19
CA THR A 130 -19.46 22.80 -1.96
C THR A 130 -19.56 22.50 -0.46
N PRO A 131 -20.46 23.14 0.30
CA PRO A 131 -20.59 22.88 1.72
C PRO A 131 -21.15 21.47 1.94
N MET A 132 -20.52 20.71 2.85
CA MET A 132 -20.99 19.39 3.25
C MET A 132 -21.23 19.34 4.75
N THR A 133 -22.41 18.87 5.15
CA THR A 133 -22.70 18.54 6.54
C THR A 133 -21.84 17.36 7.01
N LEU A 134 -21.66 17.18 8.31
CA LEU A 134 -20.94 16.05 8.86
C LEU A 134 -21.50 14.69 8.37
N THR A 135 -22.81 14.57 8.30
CA THR A 135 -23.46 13.36 7.79
C THR A 135 -23.10 13.09 6.34
N GLN A 136 -23.08 14.09 5.48
CA GLN A 136 -22.66 13.96 4.08
C GLN A 136 -21.18 13.57 3.96
N GLN A 137 -20.32 14.16 4.80
CA GLN A 137 -18.90 13.79 4.82
C GLN A 137 -18.70 12.34 5.25
N LEU A 138 -19.38 11.87 6.29
CA LEU A 138 -19.32 10.48 6.74
C LEU A 138 -19.89 9.51 5.70
N THR A 139 -20.99 9.86 5.04
CA THR A 139 -21.55 9.06 3.96
C THR A 139 -20.58 8.95 2.79
N LEU A 140 -20.01 10.09 2.35
CA LEU A 140 -18.99 10.11 1.29
C LEU A 140 -17.77 9.26 1.68
N LEU A 141 -17.29 9.38 2.91
CA LEU A 141 -16.20 8.57 3.43
C LEU A 141 -16.53 7.06 3.34
N ALA A 142 -17.70 6.65 3.80
CA ALA A 142 -18.13 5.25 3.76
C ALA A 142 -18.18 4.72 2.31
N VAL A 143 -18.74 5.49 1.39
CA VAL A 143 -18.81 5.13 -0.03
C VAL A 143 -17.41 5.03 -0.63
N LEU A 144 -16.52 5.99 -0.35
CA LEU A 144 -15.13 5.98 -0.84
C LEU A 144 -14.33 4.80 -0.30
N LEU A 145 -14.52 4.42 0.96
CA LEU A 145 -13.90 3.23 1.54
C LEU A 145 -14.36 1.94 0.85
N LEU A 146 -15.64 1.84 0.49
CA LEU A 146 -16.17 0.70 -0.27
C LEU A 146 -15.65 0.70 -1.71
N THR A 147 -15.72 1.82 -2.40
CA THR A 147 -15.30 1.93 -3.81
C THR A 147 -13.78 1.83 -3.97
N SER A 148 -13.00 2.12 -2.93
CA SER A 148 -11.55 1.90 -2.94
C SER A 148 -11.18 0.45 -3.28
N LYS A 149 -12.05 -0.51 -2.97
CA LYS A 149 -11.87 -1.93 -3.26
C LYS A 149 -11.97 -2.27 -4.76
N GLY A 150 -12.50 -1.36 -5.55
CA GLY A 150 -12.51 -1.47 -7.02
C GLY A 150 -11.28 -0.85 -7.71
N ALA A 151 -10.36 -0.26 -6.95
CA ALA A 151 -9.12 0.26 -7.51
C ALA A 151 -8.13 -0.87 -7.77
N ALA A 152 -7.24 -0.68 -8.75
CA ALA A 152 -6.11 -1.56 -9.00
C ALA A 152 -4.80 -0.92 -8.48
N GLY A 153 -3.77 -1.73 -8.29
CA GLY A 153 -2.43 -1.29 -7.86
C GLY A 153 -1.62 -0.60 -8.95
N VAL A 154 -2.28 0.03 -9.93
CA VAL A 154 -1.65 0.69 -11.09
C VAL A 154 -1.86 2.21 -11.06
N THR A 155 -0.98 2.93 -11.76
CA THR A 155 -1.03 4.39 -11.86
C THR A 155 -2.36 4.85 -12.46
N GLY A 156 -2.99 5.87 -11.85
CA GLY A 156 -4.23 6.49 -12.32
C GLY A 156 -5.52 5.73 -11.95
N SER A 157 -5.45 4.49 -11.47
CA SER A 157 -6.66 3.74 -11.08
C SER A 157 -7.48 4.44 -9.99
N GLY A 158 -6.81 5.03 -9.00
CA GLY A 158 -7.47 5.80 -7.94
C GLY A 158 -8.19 7.02 -8.47
N PHE A 159 -7.62 7.72 -9.46
CA PHE A 159 -8.27 8.87 -10.10
C PHE A 159 -9.57 8.46 -10.82
N ILE A 160 -9.55 7.32 -11.53
CA ILE A 160 -10.73 6.78 -12.21
C ILE A 160 -11.82 6.39 -11.20
N VAL A 161 -11.43 5.71 -10.12
CA VAL A 161 -12.37 5.32 -9.05
C VAL A 161 -12.95 6.56 -8.36
N LEU A 162 -12.13 7.58 -8.11
CA LEU A 162 -12.60 8.85 -7.54
C LEU A 162 -13.63 9.50 -8.47
N ALA A 163 -13.34 9.60 -9.77
CA ALA A 163 -14.23 10.16 -10.77
C ALA A 163 -15.58 9.43 -10.80
N ALA A 164 -15.54 8.10 -10.86
CA ALA A 164 -16.76 7.27 -10.86
C ALA A 164 -17.56 7.44 -9.56
N THR A 165 -16.90 7.47 -8.40
CA THR A 165 -17.57 7.62 -7.10
C THR A 165 -18.19 8.99 -6.95
N LEU A 166 -17.48 10.07 -7.29
CA LEU A 166 -18.02 11.42 -7.21
C LEU A 166 -19.22 11.62 -8.16
N SER A 167 -19.14 11.00 -9.35
CA SER A 167 -20.26 11.00 -10.32
C SER A 167 -21.48 10.26 -9.77
N ALA A 168 -21.30 9.12 -9.11
CA ALA A 168 -22.38 8.32 -8.55
C ALA A 168 -23.03 8.98 -7.32
N VAL A 169 -22.24 9.60 -6.45
CA VAL A 169 -22.71 10.27 -5.23
C VAL A 169 -23.36 11.62 -5.54
N GLY A 170 -22.87 12.33 -6.57
CA GLY A 170 -23.44 13.58 -7.07
C GLY A 170 -23.34 14.78 -6.13
N GLN A 171 -22.71 14.65 -4.97
CA GLN A 171 -22.59 15.75 -3.99
C GLN A 171 -21.43 16.71 -4.31
N VAL A 172 -20.34 16.18 -4.86
CA VAL A 172 -19.13 16.95 -5.19
C VAL A 172 -18.97 17.02 -6.71
N PRO A 173 -18.75 18.23 -7.27
CA PRO A 173 -18.65 18.40 -8.72
C PRO A 173 -17.48 17.62 -9.33
N VAL A 174 -17.75 16.70 -10.26
CA VAL A 174 -16.74 15.92 -10.99
C VAL A 174 -15.76 16.80 -11.75
N ALA A 175 -16.21 17.99 -12.21
CA ALA A 175 -15.35 18.97 -12.87
C ALA A 175 -14.16 19.42 -12.00
N GLY A 176 -14.28 19.33 -10.68
CA GLY A 176 -13.19 19.63 -9.74
C GLY A 176 -12.00 18.66 -9.81
N LEU A 177 -12.17 17.48 -10.42
CA LEU A 177 -11.07 16.54 -10.67
C LEU A 177 -9.94 17.16 -11.51
N ALA A 178 -10.25 18.11 -12.38
CA ALA A 178 -9.26 18.82 -13.17
C ALA A 178 -8.22 19.53 -12.29
N LEU A 179 -8.58 19.95 -11.07
CA LEU A 179 -7.69 20.60 -10.12
C LEU A 179 -6.54 19.71 -9.70
N ILE A 180 -6.81 18.43 -9.43
CA ILE A 180 -5.83 17.48 -8.89
C ILE A 180 -5.10 16.67 -9.97
N LEU A 181 -5.55 16.73 -11.23
CA LEU A 181 -4.98 15.95 -12.33
C LEU A 181 -3.46 16.16 -12.49
N GLY A 182 -2.99 17.41 -12.31
CA GLY A 182 -1.58 17.76 -12.46
C GLY A 182 -0.67 17.18 -11.36
N ILE A 183 -1.22 16.89 -10.18
CA ILE A 183 -0.48 16.35 -9.03
C ILE A 183 -0.76 14.86 -8.78
N ASP A 184 -1.73 14.26 -9.49
CA ASP A 184 -2.16 12.87 -9.26
C ASP A 184 -1.00 11.87 -9.39
N ARG A 185 -0.04 12.12 -10.28
CA ARG A 185 1.13 11.25 -10.43
C ARG A 185 1.91 11.11 -9.12
N PHE A 186 2.20 12.21 -8.46
CA PHE A 186 2.94 12.22 -7.20
C PHE A 186 2.14 11.57 -6.07
N MET A 187 0.84 11.85 -6.02
CA MET A 187 -0.05 11.20 -5.04
C MET A 187 -0.15 9.68 -5.30
N SER A 188 -0.11 9.25 -6.56
CA SER A 188 -0.08 7.84 -6.93
C SER A 188 1.16 7.10 -6.41
N GLU A 189 2.32 7.75 -6.37
CA GLU A 189 3.55 7.17 -5.82
C GLU A 189 3.42 6.86 -4.34
N ALA A 190 3.06 7.85 -3.52
CA ALA A 190 2.89 7.64 -2.07
C ALA A 190 1.77 6.63 -1.75
N ARG A 191 0.67 6.66 -2.53
CA ARG A 191 -0.41 5.69 -2.45
C ARG A 191 0.09 4.26 -2.68
N ALA A 192 0.86 4.03 -3.75
CA ALA A 192 1.37 2.72 -4.10
C ALA A 192 2.37 2.18 -3.06
N LEU A 193 3.25 3.05 -2.54
CA LEU A 193 4.16 2.69 -1.45
C LEU A 193 3.42 2.29 -0.18
N THR A 194 2.41 3.07 0.22
CA THR A 194 1.59 2.78 1.40
C THR A 194 0.85 1.45 1.25
N ASN A 195 0.25 1.20 0.08
CA ASN A 195 -0.44 -0.05 -0.22
C ASN A 195 0.51 -1.25 -0.16
N LEU A 196 1.73 -1.14 -0.71
CA LEU A 196 2.70 -2.23 -0.69
C LEU A 196 3.11 -2.60 0.73
N ILE A 197 3.43 -1.60 1.57
CA ILE A 197 3.82 -1.81 2.97
C ILE A 197 2.65 -2.42 3.74
N GLY A 198 1.43 -1.88 3.59
CA GLY A 198 0.23 -2.39 4.25
C GLY A 198 -0.07 -3.85 3.89
N ASN A 199 0.05 -4.21 2.61
CA ASN A 199 -0.14 -5.59 2.15
C ASN A 199 0.90 -6.55 2.72
N GLY A 200 2.16 -6.13 2.81
CA GLY A 200 3.21 -6.92 3.43
C GLY A 200 2.96 -7.14 4.92
N VAL A 201 2.62 -6.08 5.66
CA VAL A 201 2.24 -6.18 7.08
C VAL A 201 1.04 -7.10 7.27
N ALA A 202 -0.02 -6.95 6.46
CA ALA A 202 -1.20 -7.82 6.51
C ALA A 202 -0.84 -9.29 6.29
N THR A 203 0.08 -9.59 5.37
CA THR A 203 0.52 -10.96 5.10
C THR A 203 1.19 -11.60 6.32
N VAL A 204 2.07 -10.86 7.00
CA VAL A 204 2.70 -11.33 8.24
C VAL A 204 1.67 -11.55 9.36
N VAL A 205 0.74 -10.60 9.51
CA VAL A 205 -0.33 -10.67 10.52
C VAL A 205 -1.23 -11.88 10.31
N VAL A 206 -1.71 -12.07 9.08
CA VAL A 206 -2.57 -13.22 8.73
C VAL A 206 -1.81 -14.53 8.86
N GLY A 207 -0.56 -14.59 8.40
CA GLY A 207 0.30 -15.76 8.58
C GLY A 207 0.45 -16.14 10.06
N LYS A 208 0.61 -15.16 10.94
CA LYS A 208 0.68 -15.39 12.38
C LYS A 208 -0.66 -15.88 12.96
N TRP A 209 -1.78 -15.31 12.55
CA TRP A 209 -3.11 -15.72 13.02
C TRP A 209 -3.48 -17.15 12.58
N CYS A 210 -3.05 -17.53 11.39
CA CYS A 210 -3.27 -18.89 10.86
C CYS A 210 -2.27 -19.93 11.40
N GLY A 211 -1.25 -19.52 12.18
CA GLY A 211 -0.16 -20.43 12.58
C GLY A 211 0.75 -20.84 11.41
N GLU A 212 0.80 -20.03 10.36
CA GLU A 212 1.54 -20.25 9.12
C GLU A 212 2.72 -19.27 8.96
N LEU A 213 3.28 -18.79 10.07
CA LEU A 213 4.45 -17.93 10.13
C LEU A 213 5.54 -18.57 11.01
N ASP A 214 6.71 -18.79 10.44
CA ASP A 214 7.91 -19.07 11.20
C ASP A 214 8.48 -17.78 11.80
N THR A 215 8.20 -17.56 13.08
CA THR A 215 8.61 -16.35 13.79
C THR A 215 10.11 -16.27 14.03
N VAL A 216 10.80 -17.42 14.15
CA VAL A 216 12.27 -17.46 14.33
C VAL A 216 12.94 -17.05 13.04
N ARG A 217 12.53 -17.64 11.91
CA ARG A 217 13.02 -17.27 10.58
C ARG A 217 12.76 -15.79 10.29
N MET A 218 11.55 -15.31 10.58
CA MET A 218 11.18 -13.89 10.39
C MET A 218 12.18 -12.96 11.11
N GLN A 219 12.50 -13.22 12.37
CA GLN A 219 13.44 -12.38 13.13
C GLN A 219 14.83 -12.39 12.52
N ARG A 220 15.37 -13.56 12.19
CA ARG A 220 16.70 -13.69 11.55
C ARG A 220 16.76 -12.93 10.23
N VAL A 221 15.77 -13.10 9.36
CA VAL A 221 15.70 -12.41 8.07
C VAL A 221 15.62 -10.89 8.26
N LEU A 222 14.82 -10.40 9.20
CA LEU A 222 14.71 -8.97 9.49
C LEU A 222 15.97 -8.40 10.16
N ASP A 223 16.79 -9.24 10.80
CA ASP A 223 18.07 -8.85 11.40
C ASP A 223 19.23 -8.99 10.42
N ASN A 224 18.96 -9.30 9.14
CA ASN A 224 19.94 -9.56 8.08
C ASN A 224 20.90 -10.75 8.40
N GLU A 225 20.44 -11.70 9.20
CA GLU A 225 21.16 -12.95 9.40
C GLU A 225 20.95 -13.85 8.18
N SER A 226 22.03 -14.55 7.74
CA SER A 226 21.92 -15.54 6.67
C SER A 226 21.09 -16.73 7.16
N VAL A 227 19.95 -16.97 6.51
CA VAL A 227 19.15 -18.17 6.75
C VAL A 227 19.57 -19.20 5.71
N ASP A 228 20.37 -20.17 6.14
CA ASP A 228 20.79 -21.29 5.30
C ASP A 228 19.59 -22.23 5.10
N ASP A 229 18.91 -22.12 3.97
CA ASP A 229 17.81 -23.01 3.59
C ASP A 229 18.29 -24.48 3.36
N ALA A 230 19.60 -24.67 3.24
CA ALA A 230 20.19 -25.98 2.97
C ALA A 230 20.33 -26.88 4.22
N GLN A 231 20.23 -26.33 5.43
CA GLN A 231 20.49 -27.12 6.65
C GLN A 231 19.26 -27.74 7.30
N GLU A 232 18.04 -27.32 6.95
CA GLU A 232 16.83 -27.91 7.55
C GLU A 232 16.52 -29.33 7.08
N PRO A 233 16.62 -29.68 5.78
CA PRO A 233 16.39 -31.07 5.33
C PRO A 233 17.45 -32.04 5.87
N GLU A 234 18.71 -31.62 5.95
CA GLU A 234 19.81 -32.45 6.39
C GLU A 234 19.75 -32.73 7.89
N LYS A 235 19.43 -31.72 8.71
CA LYS A 235 19.24 -31.92 10.17
C LYS A 235 18.01 -32.77 10.50
N ILE A 236 16.95 -32.68 9.71
CA ILE A 236 15.77 -33.57 9.87
C ILE A 236 16.11 -34.99 9.46
N LEU A 237 16.86 -35.19 8.38
CA LEU A 237 17.34 -36.51 7.95
C LEU A 237 18.25 -37.12 9.00
N ASP A 238 19.25 -36.38 9.49
CA ASP A 238 20.17 -36.84 10.55
C ASP A 238 19.42 -37.20 11.84
N ALA A 239 18.44 -36.39 12.26
CA ALA A 239 17.62 -36.65 13.42
C ALA A 239 16.74 -37.91 13.25
N VAL A 240 16.20 -38.13 12.05
CA VAL A 240 15.41 -39.32 11.70
C VAL A 240 16.29 -40.54 11.64
N GLU A 241 17.48 -40.47 11.04
CA GLU A 241 18.45 -41.57 11.00
C GLU A 241 18.97 -41.95 12.40
N GLN A 242 19.25 -40.97 13.25
CA GLN A 242 19.65 -41.25 14.65
C GLN A 242 18.52 -41.89 15.44
N HIS A 243 17.25 -41.46 15.22
CA HIS A 243 16.08 -42.03 15.88
C HIS A 243 15.83 -43.48 15.41
N LEU A 244 16.01 -43.74 14.13
CA LEU A 244 15.86 -45.08 13.55
C LEU A 244 17.01 -46.01 13.99
N ALA A 245 18.27 -45.52 14.01
CA ALA A 245 19.39 -46.30 14.49
C ALA A 245 19.28 -46.67 15.98
N GLY A 246 18.75 -45.78 16.81
CA GLY A 246 18.47 -46.03 18.22
C GLY A 246 17.36 -47.06 18.45
N LYS A 247 16.44 -47.22 17.52
CA LYS A 247 15.36 -48.23 17.59
C LYS A 247 15.74 -49.63 17.08
N VAL A 248 16.82 -49.70 16.26
CA VAL A 248 17.32 -50.97 15.75
C VAL A 248 18.34 -51.59 16.74
N ALA A 249 18.91 -50.78 17.64
CA ALA A 249 19.89 -51.23 18.65
C ALA A 249 19.25 -51.62 20.02
N ALA A 250 17.93 -51.46 20.17
CA ALA A 250 17.17 -51.88 21.35
C ALA A 250 16.26 -53.06 21.02
#